data_f4d2c70bce67a9b7fe0f686641ee9f69
#
_entry.id   f4d2c70bce67a9b7fe0f686641ee9f69
#
_cell.length_a   1.000
_cell.length_b   1.000
_cell.length_c   1.000
_cell.angle_alpha   90.00
_cell.angle_beta   90.00
_cell.angle_gamma   90.00
#
_symmetry.space_group_name_H-M   'P 1'
#
loop_
_entity.id
_entity.type
_entity.pdbx_description
1 polymer ?
#
loop_
_entity_poly.entity_id
_entity_poly.type
_entity_poly.pdbx_seq_one_letter_code
_entity_poly.pdbx_strand_id
1 'polypeptide(L)'
;MIRGFLGDYATFNSNQPGDGTLATPASAQTRPGQPTYHYLPANSDTVHWGYFSKTLKPQLEVDSGDYITIEAVTHHAGDDVERMVKGDPGLESIYLWTKEKKGVNRRGAGPIDAKALGRGAGEGFGVHILTGPIFVRGAEPGDIIEVRIIDVKPRPCANPAYPGKSFGSNAAAWWGFHYNDLLTEPKPREVCTIYEIDSSGQQNWARAVYNFRWVPQTDPFGVVHKTIDYPGVPVDHSIVQENHGVLKNIRIPIRPHFGVMGLAPKEADFVDSIPPSYFGGNIDNWRIAKGATLYYPVAVPGGLFSVGDSHAAQGDSELCGTAIEMSLTGTFQLVLHKQNTLTGSLAGLNYPLLETQDEWVLHGFSFANYLEELGPTAQQDIYKKSSIDLALRDAFRKMRTFLMTTKGLTEDEAISLMSIGVDFGVTQVVDGNWGIHAIIKKNLFAGSATA
;
A
#
# COMPACT_ATOMS: atom_id res chain seq x y z
N MET A 1 19.43 34.99 -0.35
CA MET A 1 18.46 35.97 0.17
C MET A 1 17.11 35.72 -0.50
N ILE A 2 16.31 34.78 0.04
CA ILE A 2 14.88 34.64 -0.29
C ILE A 2 14.17 34.42 1.06
N ARG A 3 13.51 35.45 1.55
CA ARG A 3 12.48 35.43 2.61
C ARG A 3 11.18 35.10 1.88
N GLY A 4 10.41 34.11 2.29
CA GLY A 4 9.46 34.15 3.40
C GLY A 4 8.07 34.25 2.84
N PHE A 5 7.29 33.14 2.95
CA PHE A 5 5.82 33.19 3.08
C PHE A 5 5.42 32.09 4.05
N LEU A 6 5.37 32.44 5.32
CA LEU A 6 4.63 31.71 6.35
C LEU A 6 3.29 32.44 6.48
N GLY A 7 2.24 31.85 5.96
CA GLY A 7 0.86 32.29 6.15
C GLY A 7 0.26 31.57 7.37
N ASP A 8 -0.42 32.34 8.18
CA ASP A 8 -0.98 32.07 9.48
C ASP A 8 -1.78 30.77 9.59
N TYR A 9 -1.37 29.92 10.53
CA TYR A 9 -2.19 28.81 11.04
C TYR A 9 -3.19 29.36 12.06
N ALA A 10 -4.48 29.28 11.74
CA ALA A 10 -5.55 29.53 12.70
C ALA A 10 -5.51 28.47 13.79
N THR A 11 -5.24 28.90 15.02
CA THR A 11 -5.36 28.10 16.23
C THR A 11 -6.82 27.84 16.55
N PHE A 12 -7.23 26.56 16.49
CA PHE A 12 -8.53 26.15 17.01
C PHE A 12 -8.48 26.03 18.53
N ASN A 13 -9.22 26.92 19.18
CA ASN A 13 -9.43 26.88 20.63
C ASN A 13 -10.54 25.86 20.95
N SER A 14 -10.19 24.79 21.67
CA SER A 14 -11.12 23.79 22.19
C SER A 14 -11.69 24.27 23.53
N ASN A 15 -12.93 24.75 23.55
CA ASN A 15 -13.80 24.71 24.74
C ASN A 15 -15.19 25.21 24.38
N GLN A 16 -16.12 24.29 24.12
CA GLN A 16 -17.54 24.37 24.46
C GLN A 16 -18.22 23.00 24.11
N PRO A 17 -19.04 22.42 24.98
CA PRO A 17 -19.85 21.26 24.63
C PRO A 17 -21.14 21.76 23.97
N GLY A 18 -21.40 21.36 22.74
CA GLY A 18 -22.59 21.77 21.97
C GLY A 18 -23.02 20.66 21.04
N ASP A 19 -24.19 20.19 21.32
CA ASP A 19 -25.24 19.56 20.50
C ASP A 19 -24.87 18.97 19.14
N GLY A 20 -25.05 17.63 19.05
CA GLY A 20 -24.68 16.81 17.92
C GLY A 20 -25.59 16.95 16.69
N THR A 21 -25.31 17.92 15.85
CA THR A 21 -25.73 17.89 14.46
C THR A 21 -24.46 18.03 13.61
N LEU A 22 -24.07 16.94 12.94
CA LEU A 22 -23.01 16.95 11.94
C LEU A 22 -23.40 17.93 10.80
N ALA A 23 -22.85 19.12 10.85
CA ALA A 23 -22.97 20.07 9.76
C ALA A 23 -22.23 19.51 8.56
N THR A 24 -22.92 19.29 7.46
CA THR A 24 -22.36 19.06 6.13
C THR A 24 -21.33 20.16 5.85
N PRO A 25 -20.08 19.83 5.43
CA PRO A 25 -19.12 20.87 5.10
C PRO A 25 -19.69 21.70 3.95
N ALA A 26 -19.77 23.01 4.16
CA ALA A 26 -20.14 23.94 3.12
C ALA A 26 -19.19 23.76 1.93
N SER A 27 -19.75 23.60 0.73
CA SER A 27 -18.99 23.55 -0.52
C SER A 27 -18.14 24.81 -0.60
N ALA A 28 -16.81 24.64 -0.46
CA ALA A 28 -15.88 25.72 -0.69
C ALA A 28 -16.06 26.21 -2.14
N GLN A 29 -16.36 27.46 -2.35
CA GLN A 29 -16.41 28.07 -3.68
C GLN A 29 -14.97 28.07 -4.21
N THR A 30 -14.68 27.14 -5.14
CA THR A 30 -13.38 27.04 -5.79
C THR A 30 -13.23 28.20 -6.79
N ARG A 31 -12.14 28.93 -6.68
CA ARG A 31 -11.73 29.87 -7.73
C ARG A 31 -11.18 29.06 -8.90
N PRO A 32 -11.57 29.32 -10.16
CA PRO A 32 -11.01 28.64 -11.31
C PRO A 32 -9.47 28.68 -11.29
N GLY A 33 -8.83 27.51 -11.38
CA GLY A 33 -7.37 27.38 -11.41
C GLY A 33 -6.67 27.21 -10.05
N GLN A 34 -7.40 27.14 -8.94
CA GLN A 34 -6.83 26.78 -7.63
C GLN A 34 -7.11 25.31 -7.32
N PRO A 35 -6.11 24.57 -6.77
CA PRO A 35 -6.33 23.18 -6.33
C PRO A 35 -7.44 23.08 -5.30
N THR A 36 -8.26 22.05 -5.43
CA THR A 36 -9.30 21.71 -4.46
C THR A 36 -8.76 20.70 -3.46
N TYR A 37 -9.23 20.78 -2.21
CA TYR A 37 -8.91 19.82 -1.16
C TYR A 37 -10.10 18.91 -0.92
N HIS A 38 -9.84 17.61 -1.04
CA HIS A 38 -10.82 16.56 -0.85
C HIS A 38 -10.46 15.70 0.37
N TYR A 39 -11.46 15.03 0.92
CA TYR A 39 -11.28 14.03 1.97
C TYR A 39 -12.05 12.77 1.62
N LEU A 40 -11.39 11.62 1.69
CA LEU A 40 -11.98 10.31 1.43
C LEU A 40 -11.78 9.43 2.67
N PRO A 41 -12.80 9.25 3.51
CA PRO A 41 -12.72 8.37 4.68
C PRO A 41 -12.68 6.91 4.26
N ALA A 42 -12.13 6.04 5.12
CA ALA A 42 -12.25 4.60 4.97
C ALA A 42 -13.46 4.08 5.76
N ASN A 43 -14.44 3.55 5.05
CA ASN A 43 -15.63 2.88 5.63
C ASN A 43 -16.17 1.87 4.62
N SER A 44 -17.24 1.15 4.98
CA SER A 44 -17.83 0.11 4.13
C SER A 44 -18.30 0.58 2.75
N ASP A 45 -18.50 1.87 2.54
CA ASP A 45 -18.99 2.44 1.29
C ASP A 45 -17.87 2.92 0.38
N THR A 46 -16.71 3.27 0.95
CA THR A 46 -15.60 3.90 0.24
C THR A 46 -14.40 2.99 0.00
N VAL A 47 -14.45 1.75 0.51
CA VAL A 47 -13.41 0.78 0.30
C VAL A 47 -13.87 -0.39 -0.58
N HIS A 48 -12.92 -1.00 -1.24
CA HIS A 48 -13.05 -2.31 -1.86
C HIS A 48 -11.97 -3.24 -1.32
N TRP A 49 -12.24 -4.54 -1.26
CA TRP A 49 -11.38 -5.46 -0.54
C TRP A 49 -10.89 -6.59 -1.43
N GLY A 50 -9.57 -6.60 -1.69
CA GLY A 50 -8.84 -7.70 -2.31
C GLY A 50 -8.58 -7.54 -3.81
N TYR A 51 -8.97 -6.46 -4.46
CA TYR A 51 -8.86 -6.35 -5.91
C TYR A 51 -8.77 -4.90 -6.40
N PHE A 52 -8.17 -4.71 -7.59
CA PHE A 52 -8.38 -3.56 -8.46
C PHE A 52 -9.45 -3.87 -9.50
N SER A 53 -10.19 -2.86 -9.94
CA SER A 53 -11.19 -3.07 -10.98
C SER A 53 -11.47 -1.81 -11.80
N LYS A 54 -11.43 -1.97 -13.14
CA LYS A 54 -11.83 -0.94 -14.10
C LYS A 54 -13.36 -0.70 -14.14
N THR A 55 -14.14 -1.56 -13.48
CA THR A 55 -15.61 -1.48 -13.47
C THR A 55 -16.18 -0.86 -12.20
N LEU A 56 -15.32 -0.53 -11.21
CA LEU A 56 -15.75 0.12 -9.99
C LEU A 56 -16.22 1.55 -10.28
N LYS A 57 -17.34 1.92 -9.66
CA LYS A 57 -17.77 3.31 -9.63
C LYS A 57 -16.80 4.13 -8.78
N PRO A 58 -16.31 5.27 -9.29
CA PRO A 58 -15.47 6.16 -8.50
C PRO A 58 -16.15 6.64 -7.21
N GLN A 59 -15.41 6.67 -6.12
CA GLN A 59 -15.83 7.26 -4.85
C GLN A 59 -15.63 8.77 -4.86
N LEU A 60 -14.70 9.24 -5.67
CA LEU A 60 -14.36 10.64 -5.81
C LEU A 60 -13.89 10.91 -7.25
N GLU A 61 -14.23 12.10 -7.77
CA GLU A 61 -13.68 12.62 -9.02
C GLU A 61 -12.93 13.92 -8.74
N VAL A 62 -11.71 14.02 -9.28
CA VAL A 62 -10.80 15.15 -9.02
C VAL A 62 -10.24 15.72 -10.31
N ASP A 63 -9.79 16.95 -10.23
CA ASP A 63 -9.04 17.62 -11.31
C ASP A 63 -7.53 17.47 -11.09
N SER A 64 -6.76 17.57 -12.18
CA SER A 64 -5.29 17.57 -12.09
C SER A 64 -4.79 18.70 -11.19
N GLY A 65 -3.98 18.34 -10.19
CA GLY A 65 -3.43 19.27 -9.21
C GLY A 65 -4.17 19.29 -7.87
N ASP A 66 -5.32 18.66 -7.77
CA ASP A 66 -6.08 18.58 -6.52
C ASP A 66 -5.35 17.78 -5.44
N TYR A 67 -5.65 18.12 -4.18
CA TYR A 67 -5.17 17.43 -3.00
C TYR A 67 -6.27 16.55 -2.41
N ILE A 68 -5.88 15.38 -1.93
CA ILE A 68 -6.81 14.43 -1.34
C ILE A 68 -6.20 13.87 -0.07
N THR A 69 -6.91 13.99 1.05
CA THR A 69 -6.59 13.24 2.26
C THR A 69 -7.39 11.94 2.24
N ILE A 70 -6.72 10.82 2.29
CA ILE A 70 -7.29 9.47 2.20
C ILE A 70 -6.96 8.70 3.46
N GLU A 71 -7.95 8.09 4.06
CA GLU A 71 -7.74 7.12 5.12
C GLU A 71 -7.50 5.73 4.51
N ALA A 72 -6.43 5.07 4.93
CA ALA A 72 -6.11 3.70 4.57
C ALA A 72 -6.14 2.83 5.83
N VAL A 73 -6.85 1.72 5.79
CA VAL A 73 -7.01 0.82 6.93
C VAL A 73 -6.39 -0.53 6.63
N THR A 74 -5.72 -1.08 7.65
CA THR A 74 -5.04 -2.36 7.50
C THR A 74 -6.03 -3.52 7.51
N HIS A 75 -5.80 -4.51 6.65
CA HIS A 75 -6.53 -5.78 6.65
C HIS A 75 -6.16 -6.70 7.81
N HIS A 76 -5.12 -6.36 8.58
CA HIS A 76 -4.69 -7.03 9.80
C HIS A 76 -5.32 -6.47 11.09
N ALA A 77 -6.25 -5.50 11.00
CA ALA A 77 -6.88 -4.94 12.20
C ALA A 77 -7.69 -5.97 13.01
N GLY A 78 -8.10 -7.08 12.37
CA GLY A 78 -8.74 -8.22 13.03
C GLY A 78 -7.82 -8.99 13.99
N ASP A 79 -6.50 -8.82 13.89
CA ASP A 79 -5.53 -9.50 14.77
C ASP A 79 -5.62 -9.01 16.22
N ASP A 80 -6.04 -7.75 16.43
CA ASP A 80 -6.38 -7.19 17.74
C ASP A 80 -7.47 -6.12 17.61
N VAL A 81 -8.71 -6.58 17.63
CA VAL A 81 -9.89 -5.71 17.46
C VAL A 81 -9.97 -4.63 18.54
N GLU A 82 -9.57 -4.93 19.78
CA GLU A 82 -9.60 -3.96 20.88
C GLU A 82 -8.66 -2.75 20.64
N ARG A 83 -7.52 -2.97 20.02
CA ARG A 83 -6.51 -1.93 19.76
C ARG A 83 -6.62 -1.29 18.39
N MET A 84 -7.15 -2.02 17.38
CA MET A 84 -7.08 -1.56 15.99
C MET A 84 -8.44 -1.27 15.34
N VAL A 85 -9.57 -1.73 15.91
CA VAL A 85 -10.91 -1.56 15.33
C VAL A 85 -11.84 -0.80 16.26
N LYS A 86 -11.91 -1.19 17.52
CA LYS A 86 -12.93 -0.76 18.47
C LYS A 86 -12.94 0.75 18.68
N GLY A 87 -14.14 1.34 18.58
CA GLY A 87 -14.37 2.77 18.73
C GLY A 87 -14.14 3.60 17.48
N ASP A 88 -13.64 2.99 16.40
CA ASP A 88 -13.51 3.63 15.08
C ASP A 88 -14.69 3.22 14.18
N PRO A 89 -15.66 4.12 13.93
CA PRO A 89 -16.85 3.76 13.16
C PRO A 89 -16.56 3.29 11.74
N GLY A 90 -15.50 3.81 11.12
CA GLY A 90 -15.06 3.40 9.79
C GLY A 90 -14.58 1.95 9.79
N LEU A 91 -13.63 1.63 10.67
CA LEU A 91 -13.12 0.26 10.83
C LEU A 91 -14.19 -0.72 11.31
N GLU A 92 -15.02 -0.32 12.28
CA GLU A 92 -16.14 -1.16 12.73
C GLU A 92 -17.10 -1.48 11.58
N SER A 93 -17.41 -0.53 10.70
CA SER A 93 -18.28 -0.76 9.53
C SER A 93 -17.65 -1.76 8.52
N ILE A 94 -16.32 -1.74 8.35
CA ILE A 94 -15.59 -2.63 7.46
C ILE A 94 -15.49 -4.04 8.06
N TYR A 95 -15.15 -4.14 9.36
CA TYR A 95 -14.93 -5.40 10.07
C TYR A 95 -16.20 -6.04 10.64
N LEU A 96 -17.38 -5.46 10.40
CA LEU A 96 -18.66 -6.01 10.89
C LEU A 96 -18.92 -7.40 10.30
N TRP A 97 -18.84 -8.41 11.16
CA TRP A 97 -19.15 -9.80 10.83
C TRP A 97 -20.42 -10.24 11.56
N THR A 98 -21.52 -10.31 10.85
CA THR A 98 -22.77 -10.90 11.35
C THR A 98 -23.29 -11.93 10.35
N LYS A 99 -24.24 -12.75 10.77
CA LYS A 99 -24.87 -13.74 9.86
C LYS A 99 -25.61 -13.06 8.70
N GLU A 100 -26.12 -11.86 8.94
CA GLU A 100 -26.89 -11.06 7.97
C GLU A 100 -26.00 -10.18 7.10
N LYS A 101 -24.87 -9.71 7.64
CA LYS A 101 -24.00 -8.75 6.99
C LYS A 101 -22.53 -9.06 7.28
N LYS A 102 -21.72 -9.15 6.25
CA LYS A 102 -20.27 -9.40 6.31
C LYS A 102 -19.44 -8.09 6.30
N GLY A 103 -19.97 -6.99 6.76
CA GLY A 103 -19.30 -5.70 6.61
C GLY A 103 -19.25 -5.27 5.15
N VAL A 104 -18.09 -4.79 4.71
CA VAL A 104 -17.88 -4.41 3.32
C VAL A 104 -18.07 -5.60 2.37
N ASN A 105 -18.44 -5.30 1.14
CA ASN A 105 -18.47 -6.33 0.09
C ASN A 105 -17.04 -6.81 -0.19
N ARG A 106 -16.73 -7.98 0.32
CA ARG A 106 -15.42 -8.62 0.23
C ARG A 106 -15.29 -9.47 -1.03
N ARG A 107 -15.70 -8.95 -2.17
CA ARG A 107 -15.72 -9.70 -3.43
C ARG A 107 -14.43 -10.38 -3.78
N GLY A 108 -13.37 -10.00 -3.22
CA GLY A 108 -12.11 -10.55 -3.58
C GLY A 108 -11.29 -11.03 -2.43
N ALA A 109 -11.63 -10.69 -1.22
CA ALA A 109 -10.81 -11.01 -0.08
C ALA A 109 -10.63 -12.51 0.10
N GLY A 110 -9.39 -12.96 0.14
CA GLY A 110 -8.98 -14.33 0.28
C GLY A 110 -8.45 -14.98 -0.99
N PRO A 111 -7.72 -16.10 -0.85
CA PRO A 111 -7.13 -16.82 -1.96
C PRO A 111 -8.16 -17.21 -3.03
N ILE A 112 -7.71 -17.35 -4.28
CA ILE A 112 -8.58 -17.69 -5.42
C ILE A 112 -9.37 -18.99 -5.22
N ASP A 113 -8.88 -19.89 -4.39
CA ASP A 113 -9.52 -21.14 -4.02
C ASP A 113 -10.33 -21.07 -2.70
N ALA A 114 -10.43 -19.89 -2.09
CA ALA A 114 -11.07 -19.71 -0.79
C ALA A 114 -12.49 -20.26 -0.73
N LYS A 115 -13.27 -20.03 -1.79
CA LYS A 115 -14.63 -20.54 -1.90
C LYS A 115 -14.66 -22.07 -2.03
N ALA A 116 -13.77 -22.64 -2.83
CA ALA A 116 -13.64 -24.07 -3.03
C ALA A 116 -13.13 -24.78 -1.77
N LEU A 117 -12.31 -24.11 -0.96
CA LEU A 117 -11.80 -24.63 0.30
C LEU A 117 -12.73 -24.35 1.49
N GLY A 118 -13.88 -23.72 1.28
CA GLY A 118 -14.82 -23.40 2.34
C GLY A 118 -14.32 -22.35 3.33
N ARG A 119 -13.40 -21.49 2.92
CA ARG A 119 -12.77 -20.47 3.78
C ARG A 119 -13.63 -19.22 4.01
N GLY A 120 -14.92 -19.31 3.81
CA GLY A 120 -15.96 -18.43 4.35
C GLY A 120 -16.13 -17.07 3.76
N ALA A 121 -15.13 -16.45 3.19
CA ALA A 121 -15.24 -15.16 2.57
C ALA A 121 -14.23 -15.08 1.45
N GLY A 122 -14.48 -14.31 0.48
CA GLY A 122 -13.59 -14.18 -0.65
C GLY A 122 -14.03 -15.03 -1.83
N GLU A 123 -13.80 -14.45 -2.97
CA GLU A 123 -14.08 -15.06 -4.27
C GLU A 123 -12.76 -15.29 -5.02
N GLY A 124 -11.65 -15.35 -4.26
CA GLY A 124 -10.36 -15.74 -4.77
C GLY A 124 -9.50 -14.60 -5.28
N PHE A 125 -9.70 -13.40 -4.83
CA PHE A 125 -8.79 -12.28 -5.06
C PHE A 125 -8.03 -11.94 -3.78
N GLY A 126 -7.16 -10.97 -3.80
CA GLY A 126 -6.25 -10.60 -2.75
C GLY A 126 -6.84 -10.28 -1.39
N VAL A 127 -6.08 -9.56 -0.59
CA VAL A 127 -6.35 -9.40 0.84
C VAL A 127 -6.47 -7.95 1.27
N HIS A 128 -5.97 -7.02 0.48
CA HIS A 128 -5.82 -5.63 0.89
C HIS A 128 -7.14 -4.85 0.87
N ILE A 129 -7.37 -4.04 1.89
CA ILE A 129 -8.45 -3.07 1.93
C ILE A 129 -7.95 -1.81 1.22
N LEU A 130 -8.59 -1.46 0.12
CA LEU A 130 -8.21 -0.32 -0.71
C LEU A 130 -9.28 0.77 -0.63
N THR A 131 -8.88 1.99 -0.29
CA THR A 131 -9.77 3.15 -0.29
C THR A 131 -9.76 3.79 -1.68
N GLY A 132 -10.93 3.94 -2.28
CA GLY A 132 -11.12 4.41 -3.64
C GLY A 132 -12.18 3.61 -4.40
N PRO A 133 -12.16 3.61 -5.76
CA PRO A 133 -11.18 4.32 -6.59
C PRO A 133 -11.49 5.82 -6.77
N ILE A 134 -10.47 6.57 -7.14
CA ILE A 134 -10.54 8.00 -7.46
C ILE A 134 -10.36 8.18 -8.97
N PHE A 135 -11.27 8.91 -9.59
CA PHE A 135 -11.24 9.24 -11.01
C PHE A 135 -10.57 10.59 -11.23
N VAL A 136 -9.51 10.63 -12.01
CA VAL A 136 -8.84 11.87 -12.42
C VAL A 136 -9.45 12.34 -13.73
N ARG A 137 -10.13 13.50 -13.73
CA ARG A 137 -10.81 14.02 -14.94
C ARG A 137 -9.81 14.27 -16.06
N GLY A 138 -10.18 13.82 -17.26
CA GLY A 138 -9.36 13.96 -18.46
C GLY A 138 -8.19 12.99 -18.58
N ALA A 139 -7.99 12.07 -17.63
CA ALA A 139 -6.99 11.03 -17.76
C ALA A 139 -7.48 9.94 -18.74
N GLU A 140 -6.64 9.64 -19.74
CA GLU A 140 -6.89 8.68 -20.79
C GLU A 140 -5.75 7.66 -20.92
N PRO A 141 -6.00 6.48 -21.48
CA PRO A 141 -4.95 5.50 -21.72
C PRO A 141 -3.75 6.08 -22.47
N GLY A 142 -2.54 5.86 -21.92
CA GLY A 142 -1.28 6.43 -22.43
C GLY A 142 -0.82 7.69 -21.72
N ASP A 143 -1.66 8.35 -20.94
CA ASP A 143 -1.28 9.43 -20.03
C ASP A 143 -0.50 8.88 -18.82
N ILE A 144 0.06 9.77 -18.01
CA ILE A 144 0.70 9.44 -16.72
C ILE A 144 -0.03 10.19 -15.61
N ILE A 145 -0.35 9.50 -14.53
CA ILE A 145 -0.76 10.13 -13.27
C ILE A 145 0.43 10.15 -12.33
N GLU A 146 0.81 11.36 -11.93
CA GLU A 146 1.80 11.62 -10.90
C GLU A 146 1.07 11.72 -9.55
N VAL A 147 1.52 10.92 -8.58
CA VAL A 147 1.00 10.88 -7.21
C VAL A 147 2.08 11.37 -6.26
N ARG A 148 1.94 12.58 -5.76
CA ARG A 148 2.83 13.17 -4.76
C ARG A 148 2.33 12.83 -3.37
N ILE A 149 3.15 12.22 -2.54
CA ILE A 149 2.83 11.89 -1.14
C ILE A 149 3.23 13.06 -0.25
N ILE A 150 2.26 13.90 0.10
CA ILE A 150 2.51 15.15 0.83
C ILE A 150 2.69 14.90 2.32
N ASP A 151 1.88 14.02 2.90
CA ASP A 151 1.93 13.69 4.33
C ASP A 151 1.43 12.27 4.57
N VAL A 152 1.98 11.62 5.59
CA VAL A 152 1.57 10.28 6.04
C VAL A 152 1.58 10.26 7.55
N LYS A 153 0.46 9.89 8.16
CA LYS A 153 0.28 9.87 9.61
C LYS A 153 -0.30 8.54 10.08
N PRO A 154 0.23 7.97 11.16
CA PRO A 154 -0.41 6.87 11.88
C PRO A 154 -1.83 7.25 12.29
N ARG A 155 -2.79 6.34 12.05
CA ARG A 155 -4.17 6.50 12.55
C ARG A 155 -4.19 6.16 14.04
N PRO A 156 -4.66 7.05 14.91
CA PRO A 156 -4.70 6.77 16.34
C PRO A 156 -5.76 5.72 16.66
N CYS A 157 -5.50 4.93 17.72
CA CYS A 157 -6.50 4.04 18.29
C CYS A 157 -7.69 4.85 18.81
N ALA A 158 -8.89 4.48 18.39
CA ALA A 158 -10.13 5.14 18.81
C ALA A 158 -10.71 4.58 20.13
N ASN A 159 -10.21 3.43 20.62
CA ASN A 159 -10.62 2.86 21.88
C ASN A 159 -10.14 3.72 23.06
N PRO A 160 -11.05 4.24 23.90
CA PRO A 160 -10.69 5.08 25.05
C PRO A 160 -9.74 4.42 26.08
N ALA A 161 -9.61 3.09 26.04
CA ALA A 161 -8.65 2.36 26.88
C ALA A 161 -7.19 2.62 26.49
N TYR A 162 -6.93 3.14 25.28
CA TYR A 162 -5.57 3.38 24.73
C TYR A 162 -5.42 4.80 24.18
N PRO A 163 -5.64 5.85 24.97
CA PRO A 163 -5.64 7.23 24.48
C PRO A 163 -4.27 7.62 23.93
N GLY A 164 -4.27 8.25 22.74
CA GLY A 164 -3.06 8.79 22.10
C GLY A 164 -2.08 7.75 21.59
N LYS A 165 -2.48 6.48 21.51
CA LYS A 165 -1.66 5.38 20.97
C LYS A 165 -2.09 5.00 19.57
N SER A 166 -1.18 4.39 18.84
CA SER A 166 -1.44 3.72 17.56
C SER A 166 -0.89 2.30 17.63
N PHE A 167 -1.49 1.38 16.87
CA PHE A 167 -1.10 -0.03 16.89
C PHE A 167 -1.03 -0.60 15.48
N GLY A 168 -0.25 -1.68 15.37
CA GLY A 168 -0.12 -2.45 14.15
C GLY A 168 0.19 -3.91 14.46
N SER A 169 0.09 -4.75 13.45
CA SER A 169 0.35 -6.19 13.51
C SER A 169 1.39 -6.61 12.49
N ASN A 170 2.19 -7.61 12.83
CA ASN A 170 3.03 -8.34 11.88
C ASN A 170 2.69 -9.82 12.00
N ALA A 171 2.34 -10.44 10.89
CA ALA A 171 1.99 -11.86 10.81
C ALA A 171 3.07 -12.64 10.05
N ALA A 172 3.86 -13.42 10.77
CA ALA A 172 4.73 -14.43 10.16
C ALA A 172 3.86 -15.66 9.82
N ALA A 173 3.39 -15.73 8.58
CA ALA A 173 2.32 -16.62 8.16
C ALA A 173 2.72 -17.57 7.03
N TRP A 174 1.82 -18.45 6.63
CA TRP A 174 2.05 -19.52 5.68
C TRP A 174 2.47 -19.06 4.27
N TRP A 175 2.15 -17.82 3.88
CA TRP A 175 2.59 -17.24 2.62
C TRP A 175 3.98 -16.60 2.68
N GLY A 176 4.58 -16.51 3.88
CA GLY A 176 5.92 -15.99 4.07
C GLY A 176 6.99 -16.88 3.41
N PHE A 177 8.03 -16.25 2.91
CA PHE A 177 9.18 -16.93 2.27
C PHE A 177 9.85 -17.95 3.20
N HIS A 178 9.79 -17.72 4.51
CA HIS A 178 10.41 -18.55 5.54
C HIS A 178 9.64 -19.83 5.86
N TYR A 179 8.36 -19.94 5.47
CA TYR A 179 7.39 -20.82 6.13
C TYR A 179 7.65 -22.33 5.96
N ASN A 180 8.05 -22.76 4.77
CA ASN A 180 8.13 -24.18 4.46
C ASN A 180 9.39 -24.83 5.03
N ASP A 181 10.57 -24.36 4.69
CA ASP A 181 11.84 -25.04 4.93
C ASP A 181 12.82 -24.26 5.82
N LEU A 182 12.61 -22.95 5.98
CA LEU A 182 13.51 -22.12 6.79
C LEU A 182 13.15 -22.07 8.28
N LEU A 183 11.97 -22.53 8.66
CA LEU A 183 11.62 -22.67 10.09
C LEU A 183 12.34 -23.82 10.75
N THR A 184 12.67 -23.64 12.04
CA THR A 184 13.02 -24.74 12.96
C THR A 184 11.76 -25.34 13.56
N GLU A 185 11.89 -26.50 14.27
CA GLU A 185 10.74 -27.11 14.96
C GLU A 185 10.15 -26.21 16.08
N PRO A 186 8.85 -26.25 16.35
CA PRO A 186 7.82 -27.03 15.64
C PRO A 186 7.41 -26.40 14.31
N LYS A 187 7.18 -27.25 13.28
CA LYS A 187 6.68 -26.86 11.96
C LYS A 187 5.34 -27.52 11.68
N PRO A 188 4.43 -26.88 10.93
CA PRO A 188 4.41 -25.45 10.61
C PRO A 188 3.92 -24.62 11.79
N ARG A 189 4.20 -23.32 11.81
CA ARG A 189 3.64 -22.40 12.81
C ARG A 189 3.49 -20.99 12.24
N GLU A 190 2.45 -20.31 12.67
CA GLU A 190 2.19 -18.92 12.34
C GLU A 190 2.17 -18.11 13.64
N VAL A 191 2.68 -16.88 13.56
CA VAL A 191 2.80 -15.99 14.73
C VAL A 191 2.39 -14.60 14.35
N CYS A 192 1.43 -14.02 15.10
CA CYS A 192 1.11 -12.60 15.04
C CYS A 192 1.83 -11.86 16.16
N THR A 193 2.41 -10.71 15.88
CA THR A 193 3.03 -9.82 16.85
C THR A 193 2.36 -8.46 16.79
N ILE A 194 1.82 -8.01 17.91
CA ILE A 194 1.17 -6.70 18.03
C ILE A 194 2.19 -5.67 18.50
N TYR A 195 2.23 -4.53 17.81
CA TYR A 195 3.13 -3.43 18.08
C TYR A 195 2.38 -2.18 18.51
N GLU A 196 2.94 -1.47 19.50
CA GLU A 196 2.59 -0.08 19.81
C GLU A 196 3.51 0.83 19.02
N ILE A 197 2.93 1.82 18.36
CA ILE A 197 3.62 2.77 17.50
C ILE A 197 3.69 4.12 18.22
N ASP A 198 4.89 4.61 18.47
CA ASP A 198 5.10 5.97 18.95
C ASP A 198 5.15 6.93 17.76
N SER A 199 4.11 7.71 17.60
CA SER A 199 3.99 8.72 16.55
C SER A 199 3.98 10.15 17.10
N SER A 200 4.44 10.34 18.34
CA SER A 200 4.45 11.66 19.01
C SER A 200 5.39 12.70 18.36
N GLY A 201 6.22 12.25 17.39
CA GLY A 201 7.15 13.11 16.64
C GLY A 201 8.50 13.32 17.31
N GLN A 202 8.68 12.85 18.56
CA GLN A 202 9.96 12.96 19.28
C GLN A 202 10.83 11.70 19.09
N GLN A 203 10.22 10.54 18.98
CA GLN A 203 10.91 9.27 18.77
C GLN A 203 10.00 8.36 17.91
N ASN A 204 10.13 8.43 16.62
CA ASN A 204 9.36 7.59 15.69
C ASN A 204 9.84 6.13 15.76
N TRP A 205 9.24 5.32 16.62
CA TRP A 205 9.57 3.91 16.78
C TRP A 205 8.34 3.05 17.07
N ALA A 206 8.47 1.75 16.81
CA ALA A 206 7.53 0.72 17.20
C ALA A 206 8.19 -0.24 18.19
N ARG A 207 7.39 -0.78 19.12
CA ARG A 207 7.79 -1.84 20.05
C ARG A 207 6.73 -2.92 20.13
N ALA A 208 7.16 -4.17 20.26
CA ALA A 208 6.24 -5.28 20.48
C ALA A 208 5.52 -5.15 21.83
N VAL A 209 4.23 -5.36 21.84
CA VAL A 209 3.39 -5.43 23.04
C VAL A 209 3.30 -6.87 23.50
N TYR A 210 2.94 -7.77 22.59
CA TYR A 210 2.89 -9.22 22.79
C TYR A 210 2.91 -9.91 21.43
N ASN A 211 3.12 -11.22 21.41
CA ASN A 211 2.80 -12.07 20.28
C ASN A 211 1.95 -13.27 20.70
N PHE A 212 1.36 -13.92 19.72
CA PHE A 212 0.68 -15.19 19.92
C PHE A 212 0.88 -16.10 18.71
N ARG A 213 0.84 -17.42 18.95
CA ARG A 213 0.74 -18.40 17.87
C ARG A 213 -0.69 -18.51 17.42
N TRP A 214 -0.90 -18.59 16.11
CA TRP A 214 -2.24 -18.81 15.58
C TRP A 214 -2.80 -20.13 16.09
N VAL A 215 -4.04 -20.08 16.51
CA VAL A 215 -4.88 -21.23 16.77
C VAL A 215 -6.13 -21.11 15.89
N PRO A 216 -6.74 -22.22 15.46
CA PRO A 216 -7.92 -22.15 14.60
C PRO A 216 -8.99 -21.21 15.16
N GLN A 217 -9.40 -20.22 14.36
CA GLN A 217 -10.45 -19.27 14.69
C GLN A 217 -11.76 -19.70 14.01
N THR A 218 -12.89 -19.45 14.64
CA THR A 218 -14.20 -19.75 14.04
C THR A 218 -14.93 -18.44 13.78
N ASP A 219 -15.27 -18.17 12.54
CA ASP A 219 -16.00 -16.96 12.17
C ASP A 219 -17.50 -17.03 12.55
N PRO A 220 -18.24 -15.90 12.48
CA PRO A 220 -19.67 -15.88 12.80
C PRO A 220 -20.56 -16.77 11.92
N PHE A 221 -20.02 -17.28 10.80
CA PHE A 221 -20.71 -18.23 9.92
C PHE A 221 -20.39 -19.68 10.25
N GLY A 222 -19.54 -19.95 11.25
CA GLY A 222 -19.16 -21.27 11.67
C GLY A 222 -18.01 -21.86 10.86
N VAL A 223 -17.34 -21.07 10.01
CA VAL A 223 -16.16 -21.52 9.26
C VAL A 223 -14.94 -21.49 10.15
N VAL A 224 -14.18 -22.60 10.15
CA VAL A 224 -12.94 -22.72 10.93
C VAL A 224 -11.75 -22.36 10.06
N HIS A 225 -11.05 -21.29 10.44
CA HIS A 225 -9.82 -20.80 9.82
C HIS A 225 -8.62 -21.40 10.53
N LYS A 226 -8.07 -22.47 9.96
CA LYS A 226 -6.96 -23.26 10.56
C LYS A 226 -5.63 -22.53 10.51
N THR A 227 -5.46 -21.64 9.53
CA THR A 227 -4.30 -20.78 9.31
C THR A 227 -4.75 -19.34 9.39
N ILE A 228 -3.80 -18.42 9.53
CA ILE A 228 -4.09 -16.98 9.32
C ILE A 228 -4.68 -16.88 7.92
N ASP A 229 -5.89 -16.36 7.85
CA ASP A 229 -6.66 -16.38 6.62
C ASP A 229 -7.28 -15.01 6.38
N TYR A 230 -7.37 -14.67 5.13
CA TYR A 230 -8.01 -13.45 4.73
C TYR A 230 -9.45 -13.74 4.32
N PRO A 231 -10.28 -12.85 4.63
CA PRO A 231 -10.22 -11.40 4.81
C PRO A 231 -10.24 -10.89 6.26
N GLY A 232 -9.21 -11.13 7.01
CA GLY A 232 -9.09 -10.53 8.35
C GLY A 232 -10.13 -11.05 9.33
N VAL A 233 -10.08 -12.34 9.66
CA VAL A 233 -10.96 -12.93 10.67
C VAL A 233 -10.62 -12.32 12.03
N PRO A 234 -11.57 -11.72 12.75
CA PRO A 234 -11.32 -11.23 14.11
C PRO A 234 -10.82 -12.35 15.02
N VAL A 235 -9.68 -12.13 15.65
CA VAL A 235 -9.06 -13.09 16.56
C VAL A 235 -9.81 -13.10 17.90
N ASP A 236 -10.20 -14.28 18.36
CA ASP A 236 -10.70 -14.49 19.71
C ASP A 236 -9.54 -14.64 20.69
N HIS A 237 -9.22 -13.56 21.40
CA HIS A 237 -8.12 -13.53 22.36
C HIS A 237 -8.38 -14.38 23.61
N SER A 238 -9.58 -14.90 23.83
CA SER A 238 -9.86 -15.82 24.93
C SER A 238 -9.29 -17.23 24.72
N ILE A 239 -8.97 -17.59 23.47
CA ILE A 239 -8.44 -18.90 23.12
C ILE A 239 -6.97 -18.91 22.67
N VAL A 240 -6.34 -17.72 22.52
CA VAL A 240 -4.92 -17.60 22.20
C VAL A 240 -4.10 -17.33 23.47
N GLN A 241 -2.84 -17.75 23.45
CA GLN A 241 -1.89 -17.43 24.52
C GLN A 241 -1.06 -16.21 24.13
N GLU A 242 -1.28 -15.08 24.78
CA GLU A 242 -0.45 -13.89 24.61
C GLU A 242 0.89 -14.06 25.35
N ASN A 243 2.01 -13.86 24.65
CA ASN A 243 3.35 -13.87 25.20
C ASN A 243 3.85 -12.43 25.29
N HIS A 244 3.85 -11.88 26.49
CA HIS A 244 4.37 -10.54 26.76
C HIS A 244 5.90 -10.54 26.94
N GLY A 245 6.52 -9.38 26.69
CA GLY A 245 7.98 -9.22 26.83
C GLY A 245 8.78 -9.78 25.65
N VAL A 246 8.14 -10.12 24.55
CA VAL A 246 8.80 -10.49 23.29
C VAL A 246 9.54 -9.29 22.70
N LEU A 247 10.63 -9.53 21.98
CA LEU A 247 11.50 -8.48 21.40
C LEU A 247 11.90 -7.41 22.43
N LYS A 248 12.13 -7.82 23.67
CA LYS A 248 12.46 -6.93 24.78
C LYS A 248 13.68 -6.08 24.42
N ASN A 249 13.56 -4.77 24.66
CA ASN A 249 14.59 -3.76 24.37
C ASN A 249 14.84 -3.52 22.88
N ILE A 250 14.02 -4.05 21.97
CA ILE A 250 14.08 -3.74 20.56
C ILE A 250 13.10 -2.61 20.26
N ARG A 251 13.61 -1.57 19.59
CA ARG A 251 12.84 -0.46 19.05
C ARG A 251 13.06 -0.43 17.55
N ILE A 252 11.97 -0.50 16.80
CA ILE A 252 11.99 -0.51 15.34
C ILE A 252 11.71 0.92 14.88
N PRO A 253 12.64 1.58 14.18
CA PRO A 253 12.36 2.88 13.58
C PRO A 253 11.18 2.79 12.63
N ILE A 254 10.17 3.65 12.80
CA ILE A 254 9.03 3.67 11.87
C ILE A 254 9.38 4.44 10.60
N ARG A 255 8.84 3.95 9.50
CA ARG A 255 8.87 4.52 8.15
C ARG A 255 7.49 4.40 7.54
N PRO A 256 6.49 5.20 8.01
CA PRO A 256 5.12 5.08 7.54
C PRO A 256 5.03 5.24 6.02
N HIS A 257 4.45 4.25 5.35
CA HIS A 257 4.38 4.16 3.90
C HIS A 257 3.17 3.32 3.45
N PHE A 258 2.93 3.27 2.14
CA PHE A 258 1.86 2.48 1.56
C PHE A 258 2.45 1.32 0.76
N GLY A 259 2.09 0.09 1.12
CA GLY A 259 2.43 -1.12 0.37
C GLY A 259 1.69 -1.15 -0.97
N VAL A 260 0.39 -0.82 -0.94
CA VAL A 260 -0.47 -0.80 -2.13
C VAL A 260 -0.84 0.62 -2.52
N MET A 261 -0.38 1.03 -3.70
CA MET A 261 -0.85 2.20 -4.43
C MET A 261 -0.86 1.90 -5.93
N GLY A 262 -1.95 2.19 -6.63
CA GLY A 262 -1.99 1.94 -8.06
C GLY A 262 -3.25 2.41 -8.75
N LEU A 263 -3.24 2.24 -10.07
CA LEU A 263 -4.36 2.51 -10.97
C LEU A 263 -5.06 1.19 -11.34
N ALA A 264 -6.27 1.27 -11.89
CA ALA A 264 -6.94 0.08 -12.39
C ALA A 264 -6.29 -0.43 -13.69
N PRO A 265 -5.92 -1.72 -13.79
CA PRO A 265 -5.43 -2.31 -15.02
C PRO A 265 -6.56 -2.57 -16.03
N LYS A 266 -6.19 -2.71 -17.32
CA LYS A 266 -7.16 -2.90 -18.42
C LYS A 266 -7.49 -4.36 -18.71
N GLU A 267 -6.64 -5.30 -18.29
CA GLU A 267 -6.64 -6.68 -18.77
C GLU A 267 -7.84 -7.50 -18.29
N ALA A 268 -8.31 -7.22 -17.07
CA ALA A 268 -9.46 -7.94 -16.49
C ALA A 268 -10.39 -6.98 -15.75
N ASP A 269 -11.63 -7.42 -15.50
CA ASP A 269 -12.59 -6.64 -14.71
C ASP A 269 -12.23 -6.62 -13.24
N PHE A 270 -11.66 -7.70 -12.73
CA PHE A 270 -11.16 -7.83 -11.38
C PHE A 270 -9.73 -8.35 -11.40
N VAL A 271 -8.82 -7.67 -10.74
CA VAL A 271 -7.43 -8.04 -10.65
C VAL A 271 -7.03 -8.13 -9.18
N ASP A 272 -6.45 -9.26 -8.83
CA ASP A 272 -5.94 -9.56 -7.49
C ASP A 272 -5.04 -8.42 -6.98
N SER A 273 -5.28 -7.98 -5.73
CA SER A 273 -4.51 -6.90 -5.12
C SER A 273 -3.12 -7.32 -4.65
N ILE A 274 -2.82 -8.64 -4.59
CA ILE A 274 -1.53 -9.12 -4.09
C ILE A 274 -0.41 -8.92 -5.12
N PRO A 275 -0.49 -9.43 -6.37
CA PRO A 275 0.64 -9.29 -7.29
C PRO A 275 0.74 -7.87 -7.87
N PRO A 276 1.85 -7.15 -7.65
CA PRO A 276 2.10 -5.86 -8.29
C PRO A 276 2.38 -6.01 -9.79
N SER A 277 2.21 -4.94 -10.56
CA SER A 277 2.52 -4.93 -11.99
C SER A 277 2.75 -3.50 -12.51
N TYR A 278 2.69 -3.33 -13.84
CA TYR A 278 2.87 -2.04 -14.50
C TYR A 278 1.94 -0.92 -13.99
N PHE A 279 0.79 -1.27 -13.46
CA PHE A 279 -0.19 -0.32 -12.90
C PHE A 279 0.13 0.10 -11.44
N GLY A 280 1.20 -0.41 -10.86
CA GLY A 280 1.51 -0.29 -9.43
C GLY A 280 0.92 -1.46 -8.65
N GLY A 281 0.05 -1.18 -7.71
CA GLY A 281 -0.52 -2.16 -6.79
C GLY A 281 0.40 -2.39 -5.60
N ASN A 282 0.56 -3.64 -5.21
CA ASN A 282 1.29 -4.09 -4.03
C ASN A 282 2.80 -4.13 -4.26
N ILE A 283 3.42 -2.96 -4.37
CA ILE A 283 4.86 -2.84 -4.64
C ILE A 283 5.70 -3.17 -3.40
N ASP A 284 5.19 -2.84 -2.22
CA ASP A 284 5.83 -3.04 -0.91
C ASP A 284 7.25 -2.48 -0.81
N ASN A 285 7.38 -1.24 -1.25
CA ASN A 285 8.62 -0.51 -1.09
C ASN A 285 8.45 0.59 -0.03
N TRP A 286 9.14 0.46 1.11
CA TRP A 286 9.05 1.42 2.20
C TRP A 286 9.44 2.87 1.84
N ARG A 287 9.99 3.08 0.65
CA ARG A 287 10.27 4.42 0.11
C ARG A 287 9.03 5.12 -0.44
N ILE A 288 7.89 4.41 -0.56
CA ILE A 288 6.58 4.97 -0.95
C ILE A 288 5.98 5.69 0.27
N ALA A 289 6.68 6.71 0.73
CA ALA A 289 6.45 7.42 1.98
C ALA A 289 6.33 8.93 1.74
N LYS A 290 6.11 9.69 2.80
CA LYS A 290 6.06 11.17 2.76
C LYS A 290 7.25 11.76 2.01
N GLY A 291 6.96 12.64 1.06
CA GLY A 291 7.96 13.34 0.22
C GLY A 291 8.35 12.57 -1.03
N ALA A 292 7.84 11.36 -1.23
CA ALA A 292 8.02 10.61 -2.46
C ALA A 292 6.94 10.96 -3.50
N THR A 293 7.26 10.69 -4.75
CA THR A 293 6.36 10.82 -5.90
C THR A 293 6.38 9.51 -6.69
N LEU A 294 5.21 9.03 -7.09
CA LEU A 294 5.08 7.91 -8.01
C LEU A 294 4.41 8.37 -9.30
N TYR A 295 4.89 7.82 -10.40
CA TYR A 295 4.34 8.04 -11.74
C TYR A 295 3.78 6.73 -12.25
N TYR A 296 2.50 6.72 -12.59
CA TYR A 296 1.79 5.53 -13.05
C TYR A 296 1.27 5.69 -14.48
N PRO A 297 1.51 4.73 -15.38
CA PRO A 297 0.89 4.73 -16.70
C PRO A 297 -0.62 4.47 -16.59
N VAL A 298 -1.41 5.32 -17.22
CA VAL A 298 -2.87 5.19 -17.28
C VAL A 298 -3.26 4.14 -18.30
N ALA A 299 -4.01 3.13 -17.88
CA ALA A 299 -4.49 2.05 -18.73
C ALA A 299 -5.99 2.13 -19.05
N VAL A 300 -6.76 2.86 -18.22
CA VAL A 300 -8.21 3.03 -18.36
C VAL A 300 -8.62 4.47 -18.12
N PRO A 301 -9.74 4.96 -18.68
CA PRO A 301 -10.19 6.32 -18.44
C PRO A 301 -10.27 6.67 -16.95
N GLY A 302 -9.78 7.86 -16.59
CA GLY A 302 -9.74 8.33 -15.20
C GLY A 302 -8.68 7.68 -14.32
N GLY A 303 -7.96 6.68 -14.80
CA GLY A 303 -6.92 5.93 -14.08
C GLY A 303 -7.44 5.09 -12.92
N LEU A 304 -8.47 5.52 -12.20
CA LEU A 304 -9.09 4.84 -11.06
C LEU A 304 -8.09 4.50 -9.96
N PHE A 305 -7.50 5.54 -9.36
CA PHE A 305 -6.48 5.43 -8.31
C PHE A 305 -7.07 4.89 -7.01
N SER A 306 -6.40 3.92 -6.40
CA SER A 306 -6.73 3.38 -5.08
C SER A 306 -5.46 3.21 -4.23
N VAL A 307 -5.61 3.32 -2.91
CA VAL A 307 -4.52 3.19 -1.95
C VAL A 307 -4.96 2.38 -0.73
N GLY A 308 -4.06 1.56 -0.22
CA GLY A 308 -4.29 0.74 0.98
C GLY A 308 -3.01 0.12 1.49
N ASP A 309 -3.14 -0.96 2.25
CA ASP A 309 -1.99 -1.73 2.75
C ASP A 309 -0.93 -0.83 3.35
N SER A 310 -1.29 -0.20 4.43
CA SER A 310 -0.50 0.84 5.04
C SER A 310 0.36 0.28 6.18
N HIS A 311 1.64 0.66 6.19
CA HIS A 311 2.68 0.08 7.03
C HIS A 311 3.32 1.11 7.96
N ALA A 312 3.62 0.71 9.21
CA ALA A 312 4.45 1.49 10.10
C ALA A 312 5.94 1.33 9.79
N ALA A 313 6.37 0.12 9.47
CA ALA A 313 7.75 -0.22 9.13
C ALA A 313 7.80 -1.54 8.35
N GLN A 314 8.76 -1.62 7.44
CA GLN A 314 9.03 -2.80 6.63
C GLN A 314 10.53 -2.91 6.39
N GLY A 315 11.06 -4.12 6.39
CA GLY A 315 12.39 -4.42 5.85
C GLY A 315 12.31 -4.72 4.36
N ASP A 316 13.39 -4.47 3.62
CA ASP A 316 13.48 -4.97 2.25
C ASP A 316 13.30 -6.49 2.24
N SER A 317 12.60 -7.01 1.25
CA SER A 317 12.18 -8.41 1.02
C SER A 317 10.88 -8.84 1.68
N GLU A 318 10.40 -8.21 2.75
CA GLU A 318 9.18 -8.55 3.47
C GLU A 318 9.03 -10.05 3.80
N LEU A 319 10.11 -10.66 4.26
CA LEU A 319 10.32 -12.13 4.29
C LEU A 319 9.23 -12.95 4.96
N CYS A 320 8.55 -12.43 5.98
CA CYS A 320 7.53 -13.20 6.69
C CYS A 320 6.12 -13.06 6.10
N GLY A 321 5.95 -12.21 5.08
CA GLY A 321 4.68 -12.04 4.37
C GLY A 321 3.89 -10.81 4.78
N THR A 322 4.37 -10.04 5.76
CA THR A 322 3.80 -8.76 6.16
C THR A 322 4.87 -7.81 6.68
N ALA A 323 4.59 -6.52 6.63
CA ALA A 323 5.28 -5.46 7.36
C ALA A 323 4.79 -5.38 8.83
N ILE A 324 4.92 -4.23 9.48
CA ILE A 324 4.05 -3.85 10.61
C ILE A 324 2.83 -3.18 9.97
N GLU A 325 1.79 -3.96 9.79
CA GLU A 325 0.52 -3.58 9.19
C GLU A 325 -0.23 -2.64 10.12
N MET A 326 -0.52 -1.42 9.67
CA MET A 326 -1.27 -0.46 10.48
C MET A 326 -2.11 0.48 9.62
N SER A 327 -3.17 1.02 10.19
CA SER A 327 -3.96 2.05 9.51
C SER A 327 -3.23 3.39 9.50
N LEU A 328 -3.20 4.06 8.34
CA LEU A 328 -2.59 5.38 8.13
C LEU A 328 -3.60 6.36 7.53
N THR A 329 -3.30 7.64 7.63
CA THR A 329 -3.94 8.69 6.85
C THR A 329 -2.89 9.35 5.97
N GLY A 330 -3.09 9.34 4.65
CA GLY A 330 -2.21 9.95 3.67
C GLY A 330 -2.82 11.19 3.04
N THR A 331 -2.00 12.20 2.77
CA THR A 331 -2.39 13.34 1.92
C THR A 331 -1.61 13.28 0.63
N PHE A 332 -2.32 13.30 -0.48
CA PHE A 332 -1.78 13.14 -1.84
C PHE A 332 -2.14 14.33 -2.70
N GLN A 333 -1.29 14.64 -3.68
CA GLN A 333 -1.63 15.49 -4.81
C GLN A 333 -1.58 14.66 -6.08
N LEU A 334 -2.64 14.69 -6.89
CA LEU A 334 -2.70 13.98 -8.17
C LEU A 334 -2.49 14.96 -9.31
N VAL A 335 -1.51 14.69 -10.17
CA VAL A 335 -1.21 15.53 -11.34
C VAL A 335 -1.24 14.69 -12.61
N LEU A 336 -2.02 15.15 -13.60
CA LEU A 336 -2.15 14.48 -14.89
C LEU A 336 -1.14 15.01 -15.89
N HIS A 337 -0.36 14.14 -16.50
CA HIS A 337 0.53 14.42 -17.62
C HIS A 337 -0.04 13.76 -18.88
N LYS A 338 -0.37 14.58 -19.85
CA LYS A 338 -0.92 14.10 -21.12
C LYS A 338 0.14 13.44 -21.99
N GLN A 339 -0.19 12.33 -22.65
CA GLN A 339 0.70 11.53 -23.47
C GLN A 339 1.53 12.36 -24.46
N ASN A 340 0.90 13.34 -25.12
CA ASN A 340 1.55 14.18 -26.12
C ASN A 340 2.52 15.23 -25.54
N THR A 341 2.61 15.35 -24.22
CA THR A 341 3.52 16.28 -23.52
C THR A 341 4.63 15.57 -22.75
N LEU A 342 4.65 14.23 -22.77
CA LEU A 342 5.62 13.45 -21.99
C LEU A 342 7.04 13.62 -22.52
N THR A 343 7.96 14.00 -21.63
CA THR A 343 9.38 14.19 -21.91
C THR A 343 10.25 13.63 -20.77
N GLY A 344 11.56 13.54 -20.99
CA GLY A 344 12.51 13.11 -19.96
C GLY A 344 12.19 11.72 -19.42
N SER A 345 12.12 11.60 -18.10
CA SER A 345 11.83 10.31 -17.41
C SER A 345 10.43 9.76 -17.64
N LEU A 346 9.51 10.58 -18.13
CA LEU A 346 8.13 10.17 -18.40
C LEU A 346 7.91 9.73 -19.85
N ALA A 347 8.84 10.04 -20.75
CA ALA A 347 8.74 9.65 -22.16
C ALA A 347 8.78 8.12 -22.30
N GLY A 348 7.68 7.52 -22.76
CA GLY A 348 7.57 6.06 -22.92
C GLY A 348 7.50 5.27 -21.61
N LEU A 349 7.22 5.93 -20.48
CA LEU A 349 7.07 5.25 -19.20
C LEU A 349 5.88 4.28 -19.24
N ASN A 350 6.15 3.00 -18.98
CA ASN A 350 5.17 1.91 -18.98
C ASN A 350 5.27 1.03 -17.72
N TYR A 351 5.83 1.58 -16.65
CA TYR A 351 5.99 0.95 -15.33
C TYR A 351 5.88 2.01 -14.23
N PRO A 352 5.65 1.63 -12.97
CA PRO A 352 5.65 2.59 -11.86
C PRO A 352 7.08 3.11 -11.61
N LEU A 353 7.28 4.43 -11.76
CA LEU A 353 8.52 5.08 -11.41
C LEU A 353 8.36 5.77 -10.07
N LEU A 354 9.20 5.45 -9.11
CA LEU A 354 9.28 6.11 -7.82
C LEU A 354 10.42 7.12 -7.82
N GLU A 355 10.13 8.31 -7.35
CA GLU A 355 11.08 9.40 -7.21
C GLU A 355 11.03 9.95 -5.78
N THR A 356 12.19 10.02 -5.14
CA THR A 356 12.38 10.73 -3.87
C THR A 356 13.17 12.02 -4.10
N GLN A 357 13.42 12.78 -3.04
CA GLN A 357 14.29 13.96 -3.15
C GLN A 357 15.66 13.61 -3.76
N ASP A 358 16.23 12.48 -3.37
CA ASP A 358 17.63 12.12 -3.66
C ASP A 358 17.80 10.98 -4.66
N GLU A 359 16.73 10.26 -5.01
CA GLU A 359 16.80 8.99 -5.74
C GLU A 359 15.72 8.86 -6.81
N TRP A 360 16.04 8.16 -7.90
CA TRP A 360 15.07 7.47 -8.75
C TRP A 360 15.11 5.98 -8.42
N VAL A 361 13.94 5.38 -8.28
CA VAL A 361 13.79 3.97 -7.93
C VAL A 361 12.87 3.31 -8.97
N LEU A 362 13.41 2.35 -9.68
CA LEU A 362 12.70 1.59 -10.70
C LEU A 362 12.41 0.19 -10.17
N HIS A 363 11.16 -0.26 -10.34
CA HIS A 363 10.73 -1.57 -9.89
C HIS A 363 10.74 -2.56 -11.07
N GLY A 364 11.49 -3.64 -10.93
CA GLY A 364 11.39 -4.81 -11.78
C GLY A 364 10.58 -5.89 -11.09
N PHE A 365 9.75 -6.57 -11.86
CA PHE A 365 8.95 -7.70 -11.40
C PHE A 365 9.32 -8.96 -12.14
N SER A 366 8.98 -10.13 -11.61
CA SER A 366 9.20 -11.39 -12.31
C SER A 366 8.60 -11.37 -13.72
N PHE A 367 7.45 -10.71 -13.85
CA PHE A 367 6.78 -10.39 -15.11
C PHE A 367 6.39 -8.92 -15.09
N ALA A 368 6.83 -8.15 -16.06
CA ALA A 368 6.57 -6.70 -16.12
C ALA A 368 5.07 -6.38 -16.23
N ASN A 369 4.34 -7.18 -17.01
CA ASN A 369 2.88 -7.24 -17.06
C ASN A 369 2.43 -8.70 -17.01
N TYR A 370 2.35 -9.28 -15.82
CA TYR A 370 1.98 -10.68 -15.64
C TYR A 370 0.60 -11.02 -16.22
N LEU A 371 -0.33 -10.06 -16.21
CA LEU A 371 -1.69 -10.27 -16.73
C LEU A 371 -1.71 -10.56 -18.24
N GLU A 372 -0.84 -9.87 -18.97
CA GLU A 372 -0.67 -10.06 -20.41
C GLU A 372 0.26 -11.24 -20.73
N GLU A 373 1.42 -11.29 -20.06
CA GLU A 373 2.49 -12.27 -20.33
C GLU A 373 2.07 -13.71 -19.99
N LEU A 374 1.27 -13.91 -18.96
CA LEU A 374 0.78 -15.24 -18.55
C LEU A 374 -0.62 -15.59 -19.08
N GLY A 375 -1.31 -14.61 -19.67
CA GLY A 375 -2.59 -14.83 -20.36
C GLY A 375 -3.76 -15.19 -19.43
N PRO A 376 -4.72 -16.02 -19.86
CA PRO A 376 -5.98 -16.23 -19.15
C PRO A 376 -5.85 -16.80 -17.73
N THR A 377 -4.76 -17.50 -17.42
CA THR A 377 -4.48 -18.08 -16.10
C THR A 377 -3.52 -17.24 -15.25
N ALA A 378 -3.21 -16.01 -15.70
CA ALA A 378 -2.20 -15.14 -15.11
C ALA A 378 -2.30 -15.01 -13.59
N GLN A 379 -3.50 -14.76 -13.07
CA GLN A 379 -3.73 -14.53 -11.65
C GLN A 379 -3.53 -15.78 -10.76
N GLN A 380 -3.49 -16.96 -11.36
CA GLN A 380 -3.17 -18.23 -10.68
C GLN A 380 -1.71 -18.61 -10.86
N ASP A 381 -1.21 -18.42 -12.08
CA ASP A 381 0.11 -18.85 -12.48
C ASP A 381 1.23 -18.00 -11.88
N ILE A 382 0.95 -16.73 -11.63
CA ILE A 382 1.93 -15.80 -11.05
C ILE A 382 2.50 -16.29 -9.73
N TYR A 383 1.69 -16.89 -8.87
CA TYR A 383 2.13 -17.45 -7.60
C TYR A 383 3.06 -18.65 -7.70
N LYS A 384 3.18 -19.26 -8.89
CA LYS A 384 3.99 -20.45 -9.14
C LYS A 384 5.23 -20.17 -10.00
N LYS A 385 5.23 -19.03 -10.71
CA LYS A 385 6.23 -18.76 -11.76
C LYS A 385 7.19 -17.64 -11.38
N SER A 386 7.01 -17.00 -10.24
CA SER A 386 7.86 -15.88 -9.81
C SER A 386 9.28 -16.31 -9.48
N SER A 387 10.22 -15.40 -9.75
CA SER A 387 11.65 -15.61 -9.57
C SER A 387 12.37 -14.29 -9.37
N ILE A 388 13.30 -14.26 -8.41
CA ILE A 388 14.18 -13.10 -8.18
C ILE A 388 15.06 -12.83 -9.42
N ASP A 389 15.52 -13.88 -10.12
CA ASP A 389 16.32 -13.72 -11.35
C ASP A 389 15.51 -12.99 -12.44
N LEU A 390 14.25 -13.38 -12.64
CA LEU A 390 13.37 -12.70 -13.61
C LEU A 390 13.14 -11.23 -13.21
N ALA A 391 12.87 -10.97 -11.95
CA ALA A 391 12.66 -9.61 -11.45
C ALA A 391 13.93 -8.75 -11.58
N LEU A 392 15.11 -9.31 -11.30
CA LEU A 392 16.38 -8.62 -11.48
C LEU A 392 16.64 -8.27 -12.94
N ARG A 393 16.32 -9.18 -13.87
CA ARG A 393 16.42 -8.93 -15.31
C ARG A 393 15.51 -7.82 -15.78
N ASP A 394 14.29 -7.76 -15.25
CA ASP A 394 13.34 -6.69 -15.56
C ASP A 394 13.81 -5.34 -14.99
N ALA A 395 14.25 -5.30 -13.73
CA ALA A 395 14.82 -4.10 -13.11
C ALA A 395 16.06 -3.59 -13.90
N PHE A 396 16.93 -4.51 -14.32
CA PHE A 396 18.10 -4.18 -15.13
C PHE A 396 17.71 -3.52 -16.46
N ARG A 397 16.76 -4.13 -17.20
CA ARG A 397 16.31 -3.58 -18.50
C ARG A 397 15.70 -2.19 -18.34
N LYS A 398 14.85 -2.00 -17.31
CA LYS A 398 14.22 -0.71 -17.00
C LYS A 398 15.28 0.34 -16.64
N MET A 399 16.22 0.05 -15.75
CA MET A 399 17.27 0.98 -15.35
C MET A 399 18.19 1.32 -16.52
N ARG A 400 18.63 0.33 -17.32
CA ARG A 400 19.42 0.57 -18.53
C ARG A 400 18.69 1.53 -19.47
N THR A 401 17.43 1.24 -19.80
CA THR A 401 16.62 2.09 -20.68
C THR A 401 16.47 3.49 -20.10
N PHE A 402 16.17 3.61 -18.81
CA PHE A 402 16.06 4.88 -18.10
C PHE A 402 17.35 5.72 -18.25
N LEU A 403 18.51 5.14 -18.03
CA LEU A 403 19.81 5.83 -18.15
C LEU A 403 20.07 6.29 -19.58
N MET A 404 19.81 5.43 -20.55
CA MET A 404 20.02 5.75 -21.98
C MET A 404 19.06 6.88 -22.42
N THR A 405 17.80 6.81 -22.06
CA THR A 405 16.78 7.77 -22.54
C THR A 405 16.78 9.09 -21.77
N THR A 406 17.06 9.06 -20.47
CA THR A 406 16.96 10.27 -19.62
C THR A 406 18.30 10.97 -19.41
N LYS A 407 19.42 10.24 -19.54
CA LYS A 407 20.78 10.76 -19.32
C LYS A 407 21.62 10.78 -20.60
N GLY A 408 21.09 10.25 -21.70
CA GLY A 408 21.77 10.22 -22.98
C GLY A 408 23.00 9.30 -23.01
N LEU A 409 23.08 8.34 -22.08
CA LEU A 409 24.20 7.40 -22.02
C LEU A 409 24.10 6.37 -23.14
N THR A 410 25.24 5.91 -23.63
CA THR A 410 25.32 4.70 -24.45
C THR A 410 25.00 3.48 -23.59
N GLU A 411 24.71 2.33 -24.21
CA GLU A 411 24.44 1.10 -23.48
C GLU A 411 25.65 0.67 -22.63
N ASP A 412 26.86 0.78 -23.17
CA ASP A 412 28.09 0.41 -22.45
C ASP A 412 28.33 1.30 -21.23
N GLU A 413 28.09 2.61 -21.36
CA GLU A 413 28.16 3.55 -20.22
C GLU A 413 27.09 3.27 -19.18
N ALA A 414 25.85 2.98 -19.60
CA ALA A 414 24.76 2.63 -18.70
C ALA A 414 25.06 1.34 -17.93
N ILE A 415 25.56 0.28 -18.59
CA ILE A 415 25.94 -0.98 -17.96
C ILE A 415 27.09 -0.77 -16.96
N SER A 416 28.12 -0.02 -17.35
CA SER A 416 29.21 0.32 -16.43
C SER A 416 28.72 1.07 -15.21
N LEU A 417 27.91 2.12 -15.41
CA LEU A 417 27.34 2.92 -14.31
C LEU A 417 26.44 2.07 -13.40
N MET A 418 25.62 1.18 -13.97
CA MET A 418 24.77 0.30 -13.16
C MET A 418 25.57 -0.59 -12.22
N SER A 419 26.74 -1.07 -12.64
CA SER A 419 27.57 -1.93 -11.80
C SER A 419 28.22 -1.21 -10.61
N ILE A 420 28.41 0.09 -10.69
CA ILE A 420 29.18 0.86 -9.70
C ILE A 420 28.36 1.93 -8.97
N GLY A 421 27.17 2.27 -9.46
CA GLY A 421 26.38 3.39 -8.97
C GLY A 421 24.88 3.11 -8.82
N VAL A 422 24.40 1.90 -9.11
CA VAL A 422 23.00 1.50 -8.92
C VAL A 422 22.93 0.34 -7.93
N ASP A 423 22.13 0.53 -6.88
CA ASP A 423 21.86 -0.52 -5.90
C ASP A 423 20.62 -1.32 -6.33
N PHE A 424 20.77 -2.64 -6.48
CA PHE A 424 19.68 -3.57 -6.75
C PHE A 424 19.35 -4.32 -5.47
N GLY A 425 18.13 -4.14 -4.95
CA GLY A 425 17.65 -4.77 -3.74
C GLY A 425 16.36 -5.57 -3.96
N VAL A 426 16.14 -6.58 -3.14
CA VAL A 426 14.89 -7.33 -3.14
C VAL A 426 13.82 -6.48 -2.48
N THR A 427 12.75 -6.14 -3.21
CA THR A 427 11.64 -5.34 -2.69
C THR A 427 10.75 -6.22 -1.81
N GLN A 428 10.21 -7.30 -2.39
CA GLN A 428 9.43 -8.31 -1.71
C GLN A 428 9.54 -9.68 -2.44
N VAL A 429 9.31 -10.77 -1.71
CA VAL A 429 9.33 -12.15 -2.21
C VAL A 429 8.12 -12.95 -1.77
N VAL A 430 7.00 -12.28 -1.49
CA VAL A 430 5.79 -12.86 -0.90
C VAL A 430 4.51 -12.53 -1.67
N ASP A 431 4.56 -11.59 -2.63
CA ASP A 431 3.38 -11.02 -3.30
C ASP A 431 3.10 -11.60 -4.70
N GLY A 432 3.32 -12.86 -4.89
CA GLY A 432 3.07 -13.50 -6.19
C GLY A 432 4.04 -13.00 -7.27
N ASN A 433 3.99 -11.75 -7.71
CA ASN A 433 4.92 -11.17 -8.69
C ASN A 433 6.11 -10.51 -7.98
N TRP A 434 7.13 -11.30 -7.66
CA TRP A 434 8.27 -10.85 -6.84
C TRP A 434 9.00 -9.65 -7.45
N GLY A 435 9.47 -8.77 -6.56
CA GLY A 435 10.00 -7.46 -6.91
C GLY A 435 11.48 -7.24 -6.58
N ILE A 436 12.18 -6.60 -7.49
CA ILE A 436 13.51 -5.99 -7.30
C ILE A 436 13.38 -4.49 -7.52
N HIS A 437 13.94 -3.70 -6.62
CA HIS A 437 14.11 -2.27 -6.86
C HIS A 437 15.56 -1.96 -7.30
N ALA A 438 15.67 -1.09 -8.29
CA ALA A 438 16.95 -0.53 -8.74
C ALA A 438 16.99 0.94 -8.37
N ILE A 439 17.97 1.35 -7.55
CA ILE A 439 18.09 2.69 -6.97
C ILE A 439 19.28 3.39 -7.58
N ILE A 440 19.06 4.59 -8.13
CA ILE A 440 20.15 5.46 -8.57
C ILE A 440 20.01 6.85 -7.93
N LYS A 441 21.12 7.35 -7.40
CA LYS A 441 21.15 8.64 -6.72
C LYS A 441 21.25 9.79 -7.72
N LYS A 442 20.44 10.83 -7.51
CA LYS A 442 20.37 12.01 -8.38
C LYS A 442 21.68 12.81 -8.39
N ASN A 443 22.39 12.84 -7.25
CA ASN A 443 23.65 13.58 -7.13
C ASN A 443 24.80 13.02 -8.01
N LEU A 444 24.68 11.79 -8.54
CA LEU A 444 25.64 11.28 -9.54
C LEU A 444 25.65 12.10 -10.83
N PHE A 445 24.58 12.86 -11.10
CA PHE A 445 24.41 13.69 -12.30
C PHE A 445 24.52 15.19 -12.01
N ALA A 446 24.80 15.59 -10.77
CA ALA A 446 24.86 17.01 -10.37
C ALA A 446 26.04 17.79 -10.98
N GLY A 447 26.99 17.13 -11.62
CA GLY A 447 28.14 17.77 -12.28
C GLY A 447 27.94 18.09 -13.77
N SER A 448 26.79 17.75 -14.37
CA SER A 448 26.56 17.92 -15.82
C SER A 448 25.95 19.25 -16.24
N ALA A 449 25.84 20.22 -15.33
CA ALA A 449 25.26 21.53 -15.63
C ALA A 449 26.29 22.60 -16.08
N THR A 450 27.55 22.22 -16.36
CA THR A 450 28.56 23.15 -16.95
C THR A 450 29.46 22.37 -17.92
N ALA A 451 29.01 22.21 -19.13
CA ALA A 451 29.87 22.10 -20.31
C ALA A 451 29.18 22.81 -21.48
#